data_a93d4f52d708af4ffd8c4fab900f089c
#
_entry.id   a93d4f52d708af4ffd8c4fab900f089c
#
_cell.length_a   1.000
_cell.length_b   1.000
_cell.length_c   1.000
_cell.angle_alpha   90.00
_cell.angle_beta   90.00
_cell.angle_gamma   90.00
#
_symmetry.space_group_name_H-M   'P 1'
#
loop_
_entity.id
_entity.type
_entity.pdbx_description
1 polymer ?
#
loop_
_entity_poly.entity_id
_entity_poly.type
_entity_poly.pdbx_seq_one_letter_code
_entity_poly.pdbx_strand_id
1 'polypeptide(L)'
;CITCNPYSSDQWGKEYNTIWKIESEEDNHLKINITKDQTLDIYTLFPNLKRIAFVGGEPTIMEEHELFCKQLIEGDRAKNIILSYVTNLTSITQDLIDIWSHFKGVHISLSIDGYGKVNDYRKRNLTDTV
;
A
#
# COMPACT_ATOMS: atom_id res chain seq x y z
N CYS A 1 -10.33 9.01 -2.76
CA CYS A 1 -11.34 9.07 -1.70
C CYS A 1 -11.49 10.50 -1.19
N ILE A 2 -12.72 11.00 -1.03
CA ILE A 2 -12.98 12.38 -0.54
C ILE A 2 -12.57 12.59 0.92
N THR A 3 -12.34 11.53 1.65
CA THR A 3 -11.89 11.58 3.05
C THR A 3 -10.36 11.57 3.19
N CYS A 4 -9.62 11.35 2.09
CA CYS A 4 -8.17 11.49 2.07
C CYS A 4 -7.78 12.98 2.13
N ASN A 5 -6.56 13.22 2.57
CA ASN A 5 -5.96 14.54 2.52
C ASN A 5 -4.79 14.58 1.51
N PRO A 6 -4.33 15.77 1.09
CA PRO A 6 -3.22 15.88 0.13
C PRO A 6 -1.92 15.23 0.59
N TYR A 7 -1.69 15.15 1.90
CA TYR A 7 -0.48 14.54 2.47
C TYR A 7 -0.50 13.01 2.49
N SER A 8 -1.70 12.41 2.33
CA SER A 8 -1.89 10.95 2.37
C SER A 8 -2.19 10.35 0.99
N SER A 9 -2.14 11.16 -0.07
CA SER A 9 -2.44 10.74 -1.43
C SER A 9 -1.64 11.55 -2.44
N ASP A 10 -0.71 10.92 -3.14
CA ASP A 10 0.11 11.55 -4.17
C ASP A 10 -0.72 12.24 -5.25
N GLN A 11 -1.80 11.58 -5.68
CA GLN A 11 -2.68 12.15 -6.69
C GLN A 11 -3.38 13.41 -6.18
N TRP A 12 -3.88 13.38 -4.96
CA TRP A 12 -4.56 14.53 -4.39
C TRP A 12 -3.59 15.66 -4.02
N GLY A 13 -2.37 15.31 -3.61
CA GLY A 13 -1.29 16.28 -3.44
C GLY A 13 -1.00 17.06 -4.73
N LYS A 14 -0.86 16.34 -5.86
CA LYS A 14 -0.67 16.96 -7.18
C LYS A 14 -1.84 17.86 -7.58
N GLU A 15 -3.08 17.38 -7.43
CA GLU A 15 -4.29 18.18 -7.70
C GLU A 15 -4.34 19.42 -6.81
N TYR A 16 -4.07 19.28 -5.52
CA TYR A 16 -4.05 20.38 -4.55
C TYR A 16 -3.04 21.45 -4.94
N ASN A 17 -1.80 21.06 -5.23
CA ASN A 17 -0.74 21.98 -5.64
C ASN A 17 -1.09 22.69 -6.95
N THR A 18 -1.72 21.99 -7.90
CA THR A 18 -2.17 22.56 -9.17
C THR A 18 -3.26 23.62 -8.95
N ILE A 19 -4.25 23.33 -8.10
CA ILE A 19 -5.38 24.22 -7.83
C ILE A 19 -4.91 25.47 -7.10
N TRP A 20 -4.06 25.31 -6.10
CA TRP A 20 -3.61 26.42 -5.25
C TRP A 20 -2.33 27.09 -5.74
N LYS A 21 -1.78 26.65 -6.91
CA LYS A 21 -0.54 27.19 -7.50
C LYS A 21 0.61 27.25 -6.49
N ILE A 22 0.74 26.21 -5.66
CA ILE A 22 1.81 26.10 -4.70
C ILE A 22 3.04 25.61 -5.46
N GLU A 23 3.94 26.54 -5.79
CA GLU A 23 5.28 26.22 -6.28
C GLU A 23 6.16 25.86 -5.07
N SER A 24 6.03 24.63 -4.56
CA SER A 24 6.93 24.18 -3.52
C SER A 24 8.06 23.37 -4.15
N GLU A 25 9.26 23.91 -4.12
CA GLU A 25 10.49 23.10 -4.34
C GLU A 25 10.63 22.01 -3.25
N GLU A 26 9.84 22.06 -2.19
CA GLU A 26 9.80 21.12 -1.08
C GLU A 26 8.77 20.00 -1.26
N ASP A 27 8.20 19.82 -2.45
CA ASP A 27 7.30 18.71 -2.78
C ASP A 27 8.02 17.34 -2.87
N ASN A 28 9.09 17.22 -2.13
CA ASN A 28 9.64 15.96 -1.67
C ASN A 28 8.71 15.40 -0.57
N HIS A 29 7.45 15.12 -0.92
CA HIS A 29 6.77 14.04 -0.22
C HIS A 29 7.76 12.88 -0.27
N LEU A 30 8.32 12.54 0.86
CA LEU A 30 9.29 11.47 1.02
C LEU A 30 8.70 10.22 0.38
N LYS A 31 8.90 10.06 -0.93
CA LYS A 31 8.77 8.77 -1.55
C LYS A 31 9.88 7.94 -0.95
N ILE A 32 9.56 7.24 0.11
CA ILE A 32 10.44 6.22 0.63
C ILE A 32 10.39 5.10 -0.40
N ASN A 33 11.19 5.22 -1.44
CA ASN A 33 11.46 4.12 -2.33
C ASN A 33 12.32 3.13 -1.55
N ILE A 34 11.73 2.08 -1.04
CA ILE A 34 12.47 1.00 -0.39
C ILE A 34 13.29 0.33 -1.50
N THR A 35 14.59 0.61 -1.50
CA THR A 35 15.53 -0.05 -2.42
C THR A 35 15.81 -1.47 -1.94
N LYS A 36 16.37 -2.31 -2.82
CA LYS A 36 16.79 -3.67 -2.48
C LYS A 36 17.74 -3.70 -1.28
N ASP A 37 18.64 -2.74 -1.23
CA ASP A 37 19.62 -2.62 -0.14
C ASP A 37 18.92 -2.25 1.19
N GLN A 38 17.95 -1.35 1.16
CA GLN A 38 17.18 -0.99 2.36
C GLN A 38 16.34 -2.15 2.89
N THR A 39 15.87 -3.04 2.03
CA THR A 39 15.18 -4.26 2.45
C THR A 39 16.12 -5.20 3.20
N LEU A 40 17.35 -5.32 2.73
CA LEU A 40 18.38 -6.11 3.39
C LEU A 40 18.72 -5.54 4.78
N ASP A 41 18.74 -4.20 4.91
CA ASP A 41 18.95 -3.52 6.17
C ASP A 41 17.82 -3.80 7.17
N ILE A 42 16.57 -3.83 6.73
CA ILE A 42 15.42 -4.17 7.58
C ILE A 42 15.59 -5.58 8.17
N TYR A 43 16.12 -6.54 7.42
CA TYR A 43 16.38 -7.89 7.93
C TYR A 43 17.48 -7.94 8.95
N THR A 44 18.53 -7.17 8.71
CA THR A 44 19.67 -7.10 9.61
C THR A 44 19.24 -6.46 10.93
N LEU A 45 18.45 -5.40 10.87
CA LEU A 45 17.95 -4.68 12.05
C LEU A 45 16.85 -5.44 12.81
N PHE A 46 16.01 -6.22 12.10
CA PHE A 46 14.86 -6.91 12.69
C PHE A 46 14.84 -8.41 12.35
N PRO A 47 15.82 -9.22 12.84
CA PRO A 47 15.91 -10.64 12.50
C PRO A 47 14.71 -11.47 12.98
N ASN A 48 13.97 -10.99 13.98
CA ASN A 48 12.81 -11.65 14.56
C ASN A 48 11.48 -11.03 14.14
N LEU A 49 11.43 -10.37 12.98
CA LEU A 49 10.23 -9.76 12.44
C LEU A 49 9.12 -10.80 12.28
N LYS A 50 7.96 -10.56 12.90
CA LYS A 50 6.81 -11.48 12.90
C LYS A 50 5.60 -10.92 12.17
N ARG A 51 5.53 -9.60 12.02
CA ARG A 51 4.40 -8.92 11.39
C ARG A 51 4.88 -7.69 10.65
N ILE A 52 4.29 -7.47 9.47
CA ILE A 52 4.48 -6.27 8.66
C ILE A 52 3.10 -5.70 8.38
N ALA A 53 2.92 -4.41 8.63
CA ALA A 53 1.69 -3.70 8.31
C ALA A 53 1.92 -2.74 7.14
N PHE A 54 1.15 -2.90 6.09
CA PHE A 54 1.11 -2.01 4.95
C PHE A 54 -0.09 -1.07 5.09
N VAL A 55 0.22 0.21 5.23
CA VAL A 55 -0.75 1.29 5.37
C VAL A 55 -0.38 2.42 4.42
N GLY A 56 -1.33 3.30 4.15
CA GLY A 56 -1.13 4.43 3.25
C GLY A 56 -2.16 4.43 2.13
N GLY A 57 -1.85 4.98 0.96
CA GLY A 57 -2.79 5.11 -0.15
C GLY A 57 -3.52 3.81 -0.51
N GLU A 58 -2.98 3.05 -1.43
CA GLU A 58 -3.43 1.66 -1.71
C GLU A 58 -2.19 0.78 -1.86
N PRO A 59 -1.81 0.03 -0.82
CA PRO A 59 -0.55 -0.71 -0.83
C PRO A 59 -0.46 -1.80 -1.89
N THR A 60 -1.60 -2.32 -2.34
CA THR A 60 -1.65 -3.43 -3.30
C THR A 60 -1.34 -3.04 -4.74
N ILE A 61 -1.29 -1.74 -5.06
CA ILE A 61 -0.92 -1.25 -6.40
C ILE A 61 0.53 -0.75 -6.50
N MET A 62 1.27 -0.79 -5.40
CA MET A 62 2.65 -0.29 -5.38
C MET A 62 3.61 -1.39 -5.82
N GLU A 63 4.41 -1.12 -6.84
CA GLU A 63 5.44 -2.05 -7.33
C GLU A 63 6.46 -2.39 -6.24
N GLU A 64 6.81 -1.41 -5.42
CA GLU A 64 7.74 -1.58 -4.31
C GLU A 64 7.22 -2.58 -3.26
N HIS A 65 5.91 -2.61 -3.05
CA HIS A 65 5.26 -3.58 -2.16
C HIS A 65 5.46 -5.02 -2.66
N GLU A 66 5.21 -5.26 -3.94
CA GLU A 66 5.37 -6.57 -4.55
C GLU A 66 6.83 -7.02 -4.53
N LEU A 67 7.75 -6.13 -4.89
CA LEU A 67 9.19 -6.37 -4.86
C LEU A 67 9.64 -6.75 -3.44
N PHE A 68 9.20 -6.00 -2.45
CA PHE A 68 9.50 -6.26 -1.05
C PHE A 68 9.02 -7.65 -0.60
N CYS A 69 7.80 -8.02 -0.93
CA CYS A 69 7.26 -9.35 -0.60
C CYS A 69 8.06 -10.47 -1.29
N LYS A 70 8.43 -10.31 -2.55
CA LYS A 70 9.27 -11.29 -3.28
C LYS A 70 10.64 -11.48 -2.63
N GLN A 71 11.27 -10.41 -2.18
CA GLN A 71 12.54 -10.50 -1.45
C GLN A 71 12.41 -11.27 -0.13
N LEU A 72 11.28 -11.12 0.58
CA LEU A 72 10.98 -11.90 1.79
C LEU A 72 10.85 -13.40 1.50
N ILE A 73 10.28 -13.73 0.36
CA ILE A 73 10.12 -15.12 -0.10
C ILE A 73 11.49 -15.70 -0.47
N GLU A 74 12.27 -15.00 -1.28
CA GLU A 74 13.61 -15.39 -1.70
C GLU A 74 14.55 -15.62 -0.51
N GLY A 75 14.43 -14.79 0.53
CA GLY A 75 15.18 -14.90 1.77
C GLY A 75 14.68 -15.96 2.76
N ASP A 76 13.68 -16.77 2.39
CA ASP A 76 13.05 -17.80 3.24
C ASP A 76 12.48 -17.26 4.56
N ARG A 77 12.04 -15.98 4.56
CA ARG A 77 11.50 -15.29 5.75
C ARG A 77 9.98 -15.26 5.77
N ALA A 78 9.34 -15.26 4.60
CA ALA A 78 7.91 -15.10 4.43
C ALA A 78 7.08 -16.03 5.30
N LYS A 79 7.46 -17.29 5.40
CA LYS A 79 6.76 -18.34 6.18
C LYS A 79 6.62 -18.05 7.69
N ASN A 80 7.41 -17.10 8.22
CA ASN A 80 7.38 -16.71 9.63
C ASN A 80 6.67 -15.37 9.86
N ILE A 81 6.26 -14.69 8.80
CA ILE A 81 5.74 -13.32 8.83
C ILE A 81 4.25 -13.31 8.53
N ILE A 82 3.51 -12.53 9.30
CA ILE A 82 2.11 -12.20 9.03
C ILE A 82 2.08 -10.83 8.36
N LEU A 83 1.45 -10.73 7.20
CA LEU A 83 1.15 -9.48 6.54
C LEU A 83 -0.17 -8.90 7.05
N SER A 84 -0.23 -7.59 7.20
CA SER A 84 -1.46 -6.88 7.57
C SER A 84 -1.67 -5.72 6.61
N TYR A 85 -2.88 -5.57 6.09
CA TYR A 85 -3.23 -4.54 5.11
C TYR A 85 -4.42 -3.72 5.58
N VAL A 86 -4.38 -2.44 5.25
CA VAL A 86 -5.57 -1.58 5.17
C VAL A 86 -5.75 -1.23 3.71
N THR A 87 -6.76 -1.76 3.05
CA THR A 87 -6.95 -1.66 1.60
C THR A 87 -8.43 -1.52 1.23
N ASN A 88 -8.68 -0.90 0.09
CA ASN A 88 -10.03 -0.83 -0.50
C ASN A 88 -10.35 -2.04 -1.40
N LEU A 89 -9.43 -2.98 -1.55
CA LEU A 89 -9.50 -4.21 -2.36
C LEU A 89 -9.72 -4.00 -3.88
N THR A 90 -9.44 -2.84 -4.41
CA THR A 90 -9.68 -2.56 -5.85
C THR A 90 -8.65 -3.22 -6.78
N SER A 91 -7.56 -3.73 -6.25
CA SER A 91 -6.42 -4.19 -7.05
C SER A 91 -5.86 -5.53 -6.58
N ILE A 92 -6.75 -6.47 -6.25
CA ILE A 92 -6.34 -7.84 -5.92
C ILE A 92 -6.17 -8.63 -7.21
N THR A 93 -4.94 -9.03 -7.49
CA THR A 93 -4.57 -9.87 -8.63
C THR A 93 -4.28 -11.30 -8.18
N GLN A 94 -4.30 -12.26 -9.12
CA GLN A 94 -3.88 -13.63 -8.84
C GLN A 94 -2.43 -13.68 -8.37
N ASP A 95 -1.55 -12.90 -8.99
CA ASP A 95 -0.13 -12.83 -8.62
C ASP A 95 0.06 -12.40 -7.16
N LEU A 96 -0.75 -11.44 -6.70
CA LEU A 96 -0.72 -11.00 -5.30
C LEU A 96 -1.20 -12.10 -4.34
N ILE A 97 -2.23 -12.87 -4.72
CA ILE A 97 -2.70 -14.02 -3.94
C ILE A 97 -1.61 -15.09 -3.86
N ASP A 98 -0.93 -15.34 -4.97
CA ASP A 98 0.17 -16.31 -5.03
C ASP A 98 1.33 -15.87 -4.12
N ILE A 99 1.70 -14.59 -4.15
CA ILE A 99 2.69 -14.01 -3.23
C ILE A 99 2.25 -14.23 -1.77
N TRP A 100 1.01 -13.89 -1.43
CA TRP A 100 0.48 -14.03 -0.09
C TRP A 100 0.49 -15.47 0.44
N SER A 101 0.37 -16.46 -0.44
CA SER A 101 0.39 -17.90 -0.09
C SER A 101 1.70 -18.36 0.56
N HIS A 102 2.79 -17.64 0.34
CA HIS A 102 4.11 -17.93 0.92
C HIS A 102 4.26 -17.42 2.37
N PHE A 103 3.36 -16.56 2.82
CA PHE A 103 3.43 -15.96 4.16
C PHE A 103 2.70 -16.81 5.21
N LYS A 104 3.08 -16.64 6.47
CA LYS A 104 2.42 -17.32 7.59
C LYS A 104 0.93 -17.04 7.66
N GLY A 105 0.51 -15.87 7.23
CA GLY A 105 -0.88 -15.44 7.17
C GLY A 105 -1.01 -14.02 6.66
N VAL A 106 -2.21 -13.68 6.21
CA VAL A 106 -2.55 -12.35 5.71
C VAL A 106 -3.81 -11.86 6.43
N HIS A 107 -3.70 -10.71 7.06
CA HIS A 107 -4.82 -10.01 7.70
C HIS A 107 -5.20 -8.80 6.84
N ILE A 108 -6.44 -8.73 6.44
CA ILE A 108 -6.95 -7.66 5.59
C ILE A 108 -8.02 -6.88 6.35
N SER A 109 -7.78 -5.61 6.55
CA SER A 109 -8.76 -4.65 7.05
C SER A 109 -9.33 -3.88 5.87
N LEU A 110 -10.63 -4.08 5.61
CA LEU A 110 -11.31 -3.45 4.49
C LEU A 110 -11.66 -2.01 4.81
N SER A 111 -11.22 -1.11 3.94
CA SER A 111 -11.60 0.31 3.99
C SER A 111 -12.88 0.53 3.19
N ILE A 112 -14.03 0.22 3.79
CA ILE A 112 -15.36 0.38 3.19
C ILE A 112 -16.12 1.46 3.94
N ASP A 113 -16.52 2.52 3.23
CA ASP A 113 -17.21 3.69 3.81
C ASP A 113 -18.74 3.63 3.63
N GLY A 114 -19.24 2.61 2.97
CA GLY A 114 -20.66 2.44 2.70
C GLY A 114 -20.95 1.37 1.67
N TYR A 115 -22.20 1.27 1.25
CA TYR A 115 -22.68 0.32 0.24
C TYR A 115 -23.27 1.06 -0.97
N GLY A 116 -23.08 0.50 -2.18
CA GLY A 116 -23.59 1.04 -3.42
C GLY A 116 -23.19 2.50 -3.64
N LYS A 117 -24.13 3.34 -4.09
CA LYS A 117 -23.87 4.75 -4.43
C LYS A 117 -23.19 5.58 -3.34
N VAL A 118 -23.33 5.22 -2.07
CA VAL A 118 -22.64 5.92 -0.97
C VAL A 118 -21.17 5.62 -1.00
N ASN A 119 -20.79 4.35 -1.21
CA ASN A 119 -19.41 3.96 -1.36
C ASN A 119 -18.77 4.59 -2.60
N ASP A 120 -19.50 4.58 -3.72
CA ASP A 120 -19.06 5.17 -4.99
C ASP A 120 -18.77 6.66 -4.85
N TYR A 121 -19.66 7.38 -4.20
CA TYR A 121 -19.47 8.81 -3.93
C TYR A 121 -18.22 9.08 -3.08
N ARG A 122 -17.99 8.28 -2.05
CA ARG A 122 -16.85 8.47 -1.14
C ARG A 122 -15.53 8.02 -1.74
N LYS A 123 -15.53 6.94 -2.51
CA LYS A 123 -14.32 6.34 -3.10
C LYS A 123 -13.96 6.88 -4.48
N ARG A 124 -14.75 7.82 -5.05
CA ARG A 124 -14.56 8.40 -6.39
C ARG A 124 -14.44 7.32 -7.48
N ASN A 125 -15.56 6.83 -7.95
CA ASN A 125 -15.68 5.94 -9.13
C ASN A 125 -15.11 4.52 -8.98
N LEU A 126 -15.44 3.81 -7.93
CA LEU A 126 -15.22 2.36 -7.85
C LEU A 126 -16.41 1.55 -8.39
N THR A 127 -17.28 2.18 -9.19
CA THR A 127 -18.54 1.59 -9.67
C THR A 127 -18.39 0.48 -10.70
N ASP A 128 -17.24 0.39 -11.36
CA ASP A 128 -17.11 -0.50 -12.52
C ASP A 128 -16.41 -1.83 -12.20
N THR A 129 -16.20 -2.15 -10.94
CA THR A 129 -15.35 -3.30 -10.55
C THR A 129 -16.02 -4.31 -9.61
N VAL A 130 -17.35 -4.24 -9.41
CA VAL A 130 -18.08 -5.28 -8.64
C VAL A 130 -19.32 -5.70 -9.39
#